data_952fa88f74bc04a77c950c5292b5f52f
#
_entry.id   952fa88f74bc04a77c950c5292b5f52f
#
_cell.length_a   1.000
_cell.length_b   1.000
_cell.length_c   1.000
_cell.angle_alpha   90.00
_cell.angle_beta   90.00
_cell.angle_gamma   90.00
#
_symmetry.space_group_name_H-M   'P 1'
#
loop_
_entity.id
_entity.type
_entity.pdbx_description
1 polymer ?
#
loop_
_entity_poly.entity_id
_entity_poly.type
_entity_poly.pdbx_seq_one_letter_code
_entity_poly.pdbx_strand_id
1 'polypeptide(L)'
;MSIPITVDRTVACYRNATAHTFEFFKRTTLLDDLYAKSLRLPDGAGYLVPTCDLHVDDDALIADLTRWRNENVTAYPSRFVATPVSTKAWLRDRVLAAPDRMLFLVVNKFGRIVGHLGFASAINDDCSLEMDNIVRGIKTGDAGIMTNAMVTLMDWAEEKLGPREIYLRVFEENTHAIAFYEKLGFVRDRLLPLTKHLDGPNVNYKPTTASEKADTHFVRMTHSAARVCKGDKMILTAGPSISGREASYALDAAKYGWNDQWNKYLRRFEQGFAEYVGVKHALAFSSCTGALHLSLLALGIGKGDEVIVPELTWVATANAVLYTGATPIFADVEEDSWCLDADSFASKITPRTKAVMPVHLYGQPARMDRIMAVAKAHNLYVVEDAAPSIGAEFNGQRTGSFGHFGCFSFQGAKLLVTGEGGMLLTNDTELYQRAYKIWDQGRVPGSFWIDTNGWKYKMSNVQAAIGLGQLERVEELVEAKRRIFGWYAEGLDGVPHLRLNHEVANTRSIYWMTSIYLEDECKLSRDALRTELRKRNIDTRDVFPAISQYPIWPVKQAPQPRGTRIGTRAINLPSGVCLKREQVAYVCAQIRALLP
;
A
#
# COMPACT_ATOMS: atom_id res chain seq x y z
N MET A 1 31.85 -37.29 -9.72
CA MET A 1 31.00 -36.68 -8.71
C MET A 1 30.84 -35.20 -9.07
N SER A 2 29.76 -34.85 -9.73
CA SER A 2 29.40 -33.48 -10.09
C SER A 2 28.65 -32.87 -8.91
N ILE A 3 29.23 -31.81 -8.33
CA ILE A 3 28.58 -30.98 -7.30
C ILE A 3 27.44 -30.26 -8.01
N PRO A 4 26.17 -30.39 -7.57
CA PRO A 4 25.09 -29.58 -8.12
C PRO A 4 25.27 -28.13 -7.64
N ILE A 5 25.50 -27.21 -8.59
CA ILE A 5 25.43 -25.78 -8.35
C ILE A 5 23.96 -25.46 -8.05
N THR A 6 23.62 -25.36 -6.78
CA THR A 6 22.33 -24.77 -6.35
C THR A 6 22.39 -23.31 -6.71
N VAL A 7 21.81 -22.94 -7.85
CA VAL A 7 21.55 -21.54 -8.19
C VAL A 7 20.64 -20.98 -7.10
N ASP A 8 21.13 -19.97 -6.37
CA ASP A 8 20.34 -19.28 -5.36
C ASP A 8 19.07 -18.73 -6.05
N ARG A 9 17.91 -19.26 -5.71
CA ARG A 9 16.61 -18.86 -6.29
C ARG A 9 16.38 -17.35 -6.20
N THR A 10 16.96 -16.70 -5.20
CA THR A 10 16.88 -15.25 -4.98
C THR A 10 17.62 -14.46 -6.07
N VAL A 11 18.82 -14.91 -6.46
CA VAL A 11 19.62 -14.30 -7.54
C VAL A 11 18.93 -14.44 -8.88
N ALA A 12 18.43 -15.63 -9.20
CA ALA A 12 17.69 -15.86 -10.43
C ALA A 12 16.41 -15.01 -10.52
N CYS A 13 15.69 -14.86 -9.40
CA CYS A 13 14.50 -14.03 -9.32
C CYS A 13 14.81 -12.55 -9.57
N TYR A 14 15.86 -12.02 -8.93
CA TYR A 14 16.31 -10.63 -9.11
C TYR A 14 16.71 -10.35 -10.57
N ARG A 15 17.55 -11.21 -11.18
CA ARG A 15 18.00 -11.04 -12.56
C ARG A 15 16.85 -11.05 -13.56
N ASN A 16 15.91 -11.98 -13.40
CA ASN A 16 14.74 -12.08 -14.27
C ASN A 16 13.78 -10.88 -14.10
N ALA A 17 13.51 -10.46 -12.86
CA ALA A 17 12.67 -9.31 -12.58
C ALA A 17 13.26 -8.02 -13.17
N THR A 18 14.59 -7.82 -13.02
CA THR A 18 15.30 -6.66 -13.55
C THR A 18 15.28 -6.64 -15.08
N ALA A 19 15.62 -7.76 -15.73
CA ALA A 19 15.60 -7.86 -17.18
C ALA A 19 14.21 -7.59 -17.77
N HIS A 20 13.19 -8.23 -17.20
CA HIS A 20 11.80 -8.07 -17.66
C HIS A 20 11.28 -6.64 -17.46
N THR A 21 11.61 -6.04 -16.33
CA THR A 21 11.20 -4.65 -16.01
C THR A 21 11.85 -3.64 -16.96
N PHE A 22 13.16 -3.79 -17.23
CA PHE A 22 13.85 -2.89 -18.14
C PHE A 22 13.36 -3.03 -19.58
N GLU A 23 13.14 -4.26 -20.03
CA GLU A 23 12.55 -4.52 -21.35
C GLU A 23 11.14 -3.91 -21.48
N PHE A 24 10.29 -4.04 -20.46
CA PHE A 24 8.96 -3.43 -20.43
C PHE A 24 8.99 -1.91 -20.62
N PHE A 25 9.93 -1.21 -19.99
CA PHE A 25 10.07 0.24 -20.14
C PHE A 25 10.59 0.65 -21.53
N LYS A 26 11.56 -0.09 -22.09
CA LYS A 26 12.19 0.25 -23.37
C LYS A 26 11.29 0.02 -24.57
N ARG A 27 10.43 -0.97 -24.52
CA ARG A 27 9.48 -1.30 -25.60
C ARG A 27 8.21 -0.47 -25.54
N THR A 28 8.34 0.84 -25.52
CA THR A 28 7.20 1.78 -25.54
C THR A 28 7.14 2.44 -26.90
N THR A 29 6.03 2.24 -27.61
CA THR A 29 5.83 2.74 -28.98
C THR A 29 4.81 3.88 -29.07
N LEU A 30 4.05 4.13 -28.00
CA LEU A 30 3.05 5.20 -27.93
C LEU A 30 3.35 6.17 -26.80
N LEU A 31 3.15 7.46 -27.04
CA LEU A 31 3.36 8.53 -26.05
C LEU A 31 2.49 8.37 -24.80
N ASP A 32 1.24 7.92 -24.94
CA ASP A 32 0.34 7.70 -23.81
C ASP A 32 0.84 6.58 -22.89
N ASP A 33 1.42 5.51 -23.46
CA ASP A 33 2.07 4.45 -22.69
C ASP A 33 3.31 4.94 -21.93
N LEU A 34 4.05 5.88 -22.53
CA LEU A 34 5.24 6.46 -21.92
C LEU A 34 4.89 7.23 -20.64
N TYR A 35 3.82 8.02 -20.67
CA TYR A 35 3.35 8.73 -19.48
C TYR A 35 2.84 7.77 -18.40
N ALA A 36 2.15 6.70 -18.77
CA ALA A 36 1.68 5.67 -17.83
C ALA A 36 2.84 4.93 -17.13
N LYS A 37 3.99 4.82 -17.80
CA LYS A 37 5.22 4.20 -17.25
C LYS A 37 6.13 5.18 -16.50
N SER A 38 5.86 6.47 -16.53
CA SER A 38 6.68 7.48 -15.85
C SER A 38 6.48 7.49 -14.34
N LEU A 39 7.57 7.70 -13.58
CA LEU A 39 7.52 7.79 -12.13
C LEU A 39 7.29 9.25 -11.72
N ARG A 40 6.28 9.51 -10.90
CA ARG A 40 5.97 10.87 -10.44
C ARG A 40 6.95 11.30 -9.34
N LEU A 41 7.49 12.49 -9.47
CA LEU A 41 8.32 13.11 -8.42
C LEU A 41 7.44 13.67 -7.28
N PRO A 42 7.95 13.68 -6.04
CA PRO A 42 7.25 14.27 -4.89
C PRO A 42 6.82 15.72 -5.13
N ASP A 43 5.75 16.11 -4.43
CA ASP A 43 5.21 17.48 -4.41
C ASP A 43 4.85 18.06 -5.81
N GLY A 44 4.62 17.16 -6.77
CA GLY A 44 4.31 17.56 -8.14
C GLY A 44 5.48 18.23 -8.88
N ALA A 45 6.72 17.98 -8.44
CA ALA A 45 7.92 18.59 -9.04
C ALA A 45 8.16 18.18 -10.50
N GLY A 46 7.57 17.05 -10.94
CA GLY A 46 7.73 16.55 -12.30
C GLY A 46 7.66 15.02 -12.39
N TYR A 47 8.41 14.44 -13.33
CA TYR A 47 8.38 13.01 -13.64
C TYR A 47 9.77 12.48 -13.98
N LEU A 48 10.00 11.18 -13.74
CA LEU A 48 11.05 10.39 -14.36
C LEU A 48 10.44 9.64 -15.53
N VAL A 49 10.83 10.00 -16.73
CA VAL A 49 10.33 9.42 -17.98
C VAL A 49 11.34 8.39 -18.48
N PRO A 50 10.99 7.10 -18.61
CA PRO A 50 11.92 6.08 -19.09
C PRO A 50 12.28 6.33 -20.55
N THR A 51 13.56 6.14 -20.92
CA THR A 51 13.96 6.22 -22.32
C THR A 51 13.52 4.97 -23.10
N CYS A 52 13.05 5.17 -24.32
CA CYS A 52 12.60 4.14 -25.23
C CYS A 52 12.94 4.51 -26.68
N ASP A 53 12.57 3.67 -27.64
CA ASP A 53 12.88 3.84 -29.05
C ASP A 53 12.38 5.18 -29.62
N LEU A 54 11.28 5.74 -29.11
CA LEU A 54 10.75 7.05 -29.51
C LEU A 54 11.75 8.20 -29.32
N HIS A 55 12.66 8.09 -28.37
CA HIS A 55 13.65 9.12 -28.03
C HIS A 55 14.89 9.11 -28.95
N VAL A 56 15.10 8.03 -29.69
CA VAL A 56 16.28 7.89 -30.57
C VAL A 56 16.22 8.87 -31.75
N ASP A 57 15.02 9.15 -32.22
CA ASP A 57 14.78 10.04 -33.36
C ASP A 57 14.35 11.45 -32.96
N ASP A 58 14.40 11.79 -31.68
CA ASP A 58 14.16 13.14 -31.16
C ASP A 58 15.48 13.96 -31.24
N ASP A 59 15.64 14.70 -32.32
CA ASP A 59 16.85 15.50 -32.57
C ASP A 59 17.09 16.60 -31.50
N ALA A 60 16.02 17.13 -30.90
CA ALA A 60 16.12 18.13 -29.83
C ALA A 60 16.70 17.50 -28.55
N LEU A 61 16.19 16.35 -28.16
CA LEU A 61 16.72 15.58 -27.04
C LEU A 61 18.16 15.15 -27.29
N ILE A 62 18.49 14.64 -28.48
CA ILE A 62 19.85 14.23 -28.84
C ILE A 62 20.82 15.42 -28.76
N ALA A 63 20.41 16.60 -29.20
CA ALA A 63 21.22 17.84 -29.07
C ALA A 63 21.45 18.21 -27.59
N ASP A 64 20.43 18.15 -26.75
CA ASP A 64 20.54 18.40 -25.31
C ASP A 64 21.46 17.39 -24.61
N LEU A 65 21.28 16.10 -24.84
CA LEU A 65 22.16 15.06 -24.29
C LEU A 65 23.62 15.23 -24.73
N THR A 66 23.84 15.60 -26.00
CA THR A 66 25.17 15.86 -26.54
C THR A 66 25.83 17.07 -25.83
N ARG A 67 25.11 18.17 -25.71
CA ARG A 67 25.57 19.36 -25.00
C ARG A 67 25.91 19.04 -23.54
N TRP A 68 24.99 18.39 -22.79
CA TRP A 68 25.21 18.05 -21.38
C TRP A 68 26.39 17.10 -21.19
N ARG A 69 26.58 16.15 -22.11
CA ARG A 69 27.75 15.27 -22.12
C ARG A 69 29.05 16.04 -22.22
N ASN A 70 29.13 17.01 -23.14
CA ASN A 70 30.32 17.83 -23.39
C ASN A 70 30.57 18.81 -22.23
N GLU A 71 29.54 19.40 -21.64
CA GLU A 71 29.65 20.26 -20.46
C GLU A 71 30.14 19.54 -19.20
N ASN A 72 29.93 18.23 -19.11
CA ASN A 72 30.29 17.42 -17.96
C ASN A 72 31.34 16.33 -18.28
N VAL A 73 32.20 16.55 -19.29
CA VAL A 73 33.15 15.56 -19.81
C VAL A 73 34.06 14.96 -18.73
N THR A 74 34.43 15.71 -17.70
CA THR A 74 35.29 15.29 -16.60
C THR A 74 34.61 14.32 -15.63
N ALA A 75 33.29 14.24 -15.63
CA ALA A 75 32.53 13.31 -14.80
C ALA A 75 32.54 11.86 -15.33
N TYR A 76 33.01 11.67 -16.56
CA TYR A 76 32.97 10.36 -17.21
C TYR A 76 34.36 9.72 -17.34
N PRO A 77 34.42 8.38 -17.24
CA PRO A 77 35.70 7.67 -17.42
C PRO A 77 36.23 7.75 -18.87
N SER A 78 35.34 7.86 -19.86
CA SER A 78 35.72 8.08 -21.26
C SER A 78 35.52 9.55 -21.61
N ARG A 79 36.61 10.30 -21.81
CA ARG A 79 36.60 11.74 -22.06
C ARG A 79 36.91 12.01 -23.55
N PHE A 80 35.87 12.36 -24.29
CA PHE A 80 35.92 12.72 -25.72
C PHE A 80 34.83 13.75 -26.00
N VAL A 81 34.95 14.43 -27.15
CA VAL A 81 33.92 15.37 -27.61
C VAL A 81 32.80 14.57 -28.28
N ALA A 82 31.64 14.56 -27.66
CA ALA A 82 30.46 13.91 -28.21
C ALA A 82 29.85 14.73 -29.36
N THR A 83 29.31 14.02 -30.35
CA THR A 83 28.54 14.60 -31.47
C THR A 83 27.10 14.05 -31.40
N PRO A 84 26.12 14.70 -32.07
CA PRO A 84 24.76 14.14 -32.15
C PRO A 84 24.73 12.70 -32.67
N VAL A 85 25.57 12.37 -33.65
CA VAL A 85 25.67 11.01 -34.21
C VAL A 85 26.19 10.01 -33.14
N SER A 86 27.25 10.35 -32.41
CA SER A 86 27.78 9.49 -31.36
C SER A 86 26.82 9.37 -30.17
N THR A 87 26.07 10.42 -29.84
CA THR A 87 25.06 10.40 -28.77
C THR A 87 23.87 9.53 -29.15
N LYS A 88 23.38 9.63 -30.39
CA LYS A 88 22.32 8.77 -30.92
C LYS A 88 22.72 7.29 -30.90
N ALA A 89 23.94 6.98 -31.35
CA ALA A 89 24.49 5.63 -31.30
C ALA A 89 24.63 5.12 -29.84
N TRP A 90 25.10 5.97 -28.91
CA TRP A 90 25.19 5.61 -27.50
C TRP A 90 23.80 5.30 -26.89
N LEU A 91 22.79 6.14 -27.17
CA LEU A 91 21.43 5.91 -26.64
C LEU A 91 20.88 4.58 -27.17
N ARG A 92 20.98 4.33 -28.48
CA ARG A 92 20.47 3.11 -29.12
C ARG A 92 21.25 1.87 -28.68
N ASP A 93 22.58 1.87 -28.78
CA ASP A 93 23.39 0.66 -28.72
C ASP A 93 23.87 0.35 -27.29
N ARG A 94 24.04 1.37 -26.43
CA ARG A 94 24.57 1.24 -25.08
C ARG A 94 23.55 1.39 -23.97
N VAL A 95 22.39 2.00 -24.27
CA VAL A 95 21.31 2.17 -23.28
C VAL A 95 20.13 1.27 -23.63
N LEU A 96 19.56 1.43 -24.83
CA LEU A 96 18.33 0.70 -25.17
C LEU A 96 18.61 -0.77 -25.50
N ALA A 97 19.65 -1.07 -26.24
CA ALA A 97 20.01 -2.45 -26.58
C ALA A 97 20.63 -3.26 -25.40
N ALA A 98 21.21 -2.58 -24.40
CA ALA A 98 21.82 -3.25 -23.26
C ALA A 98 20.76 -3.73 -22.24
N PRO A 99 20.68 -5.03 -21.91
CA PRO A 99 19.61 -5.54 -21.03
C PRO A 99 19.78 -5.10 -19.57
N ASP A 100 20.99 -4.77 -19.15
CA ASP A 100 21.38 -4.42 -17.78
C ASP A 100 21.46 -2.92 -17.51
N ARG A 101 20.95 -2.09 -18.45
CA ARG A 101 20.94 -0.63 -18.33
C ARG A 101 19.56 -0.05 -18.54
N MET A 102 19.28 1.02 -17.82
CA MET A 102 18.06 1.83 -17.99
C MET A 102 18.38 3.29 -17.75
N LEU A 103 17.85 4.20 -18.58
CA LEU A 103 18.00 5.63 -18.43
C LEU A 103 16.61 6.28 -18.28
N PHE A 104 16.51 7.25 -17.39
CA PHE A 104 15.32 8.07 -17.20
C PHE A 104 15.64 9.54 -17.44
N LEU A 105 14.76 10.21 -18.14
CA LEU A 105 14.79 11.68 -18.31
C LEU A 105 14.09 12.31 -17.11
N VAL A 106 14.71 13.33 -16.53
CA VAL A 106 14.10 14.13 -15.47
C VAL A 106 13.32 15.26 -16.12
N VAL A 107 12.00 15.20 -16.02
CA VAL A 107 11.08 16.19 -16.60
C VAL A 107 10.46 16.99 -15.47
N ASN A 108 10.54 18.32 -15.53
CA ASN A 108 9.96 19.19 -14.50
C ASN A 108 8.44 19.35 -14.68
N LYS A 109 7.78 20.01 -13.73
CA LYS A 109 6.32 20.25 -13.73
C LYS A 109 5.79 21.04 -14.94
N PHE A 110 6.66 21.69 -15.69
CA PHE A 110 6.32 22.42 -16.93
C PHE A 110 6.53 21.58 -18.19
N GLY A 111 6.85 20.29 -18.06
CA GLY A 111 7.09 19.39 -19.19
C GLY A 111 8.48 19.52 -19.83
N ARG A 112 9.41 20.27 -19.21
CA ARG A 112 10.76 20.46 -19.74
C ARG A 112 11.71 19.41 -19.21
N ILE A 113 12.51 18.78 -20.08
CA ILE A 113 13.58 17.88 -19.70
C ILE A 113 14.74 18.71 -19.10
N VAL A 114 15.15 18.39 -17.87
CA VAL A 114 16.14 19.17 -17.11
C VAL A 114 17.39 18.38 -16.75
N GLY A 115 17.40 17.08 -17.04
CA GLY A 115 18.52 16.19 -16.76
C GLY A 115 18.17 14.73 -17.03
N HIS A 116 19.05 13.85 -16.64
CA HIS A 116 18.84 12.39 -16.71
C HIS A 116 19.60 11.66 -15.60
N LEU A 117 19.17 10.45 -15.29
CA LEU A 117 19.84 9.50 -14.41
C LEU A 117 19.37 8.09 -14.75
N GLY A 118 20.09 7.07 -14.31
CA GLY A 118 19.70 5.71 -14.64
C GLY A 118 20.45 4.66 -13.86
N PHE A 119 20.39 3.44 -14.39
CA PHE A 119 21.06 2.27 -13.85
C PHE A 119 21.98 1.64 -14.89
N ALA A 120 23.06 1.07 -14.39
CA ALA A 120 23.98 0.24 -15.15
C ALA A 120 24.32 -1.02 -14.37
N SER A 121 24.87 -2.03 -15.06
CA SER A 121 25.31 -3.29 -14.44
C SER A 121 24.25 -3.93 -13.55
N ALA A 122 22.98 -3.80 -13.92
CA ALA A 122 21.87 -4.18 -13.07
C ALA A 122 21.59 -5.69 -13.04
N ILE A 123 22.09 -6.47 -14.01
CA ILE A 123 21.90 -7.91 -14.09
C ILE A 123 23.19 -8.61 -13.69
N ASN A 124 23.35 -8.91 -12.40
CA ASN A 124 24.54 -9.54 -11.83
C ASN A 124 24.18 -10.52 -10.71
N ASP A 125 25.16 -11.29 -10.26
CA ASP A 125 24.97 -12.33 -9.25
C ASP A 125 25.00 -11.78 -7.81
N ASP A 126 25.50 -10.55 -7.62
CA ASP A 126 25.52 -9.88 -6.32
C ASP A 126 24.17 -9.24 -5.97
N CYS A 127 23.22 -9.23 -6.91
CA CYS A 127 21.94 -8.50 -6.81
C CYS A 127 22.17 -7.01 -6.48
N SER A 128 23.20 -6.41 -7.04
CA SER A 128 23.56 -5.01 -6.82
C SER A 128 23.13 -4.13 -8.00
N LEU A 129 22.82 -2.86 -7.73
CA LEU A 129 22.34 -1.92 -8.72
C LEU A 129 23.22 -0.67 -8.72
N GLU A 130 23.88 -0.40 -9.83
CA GLU A 130 24.70 0.80 -9.98
C GLU A 130 23.85 1.97 -10.50
N MET A 131 23.76 3.04 -9.74
CA MET A 131 23.24 4.31 -10.26
C MET A 131 24.29 4.97 -11.18
N ASP A 132 23.90 5.29 -12.39
CA ASP A 132 24.79 5.76 -13.45
C ASP A 132 24.16 6.92 -14.21
N ASN A 133 24.99 7.63 -15.00
CA ASN A 133 24.55 8.74 -15.87
C ASN A 133 23.74 9.81 -15.16
N ILE A 134 24.14 10.21 -13.95
CA ILE A 134 23.44 11.22 -13.14
C ILE A 134 23.91 12.62 -13.61
N VAL A 135 23.08 13.29 -14.40
CA VAL A 135 23.41 14.60 -14.99
C VAL A 135 22.26 15.57 -14.79
N ARG A 136 22.58 16.73 -14.20
CA ARG A 136 21.72 17.91 -14.24
C ARG A 136 22.09 18.78 -15.45
N GLY A 137 21.25 18.71 -16.47
CA GLY A 137 21.50 19.42 -17.72
C GLY A 137 21.16 20.91 -17.67
N ILE A 138 20.09 21.28 -16.95
CA ILE A 138 19.67 22.67 -16.75
C ILE A 138 19.95 23.05 -15.30
N LYS A 139 20.89 24.01 -15.11
CA LYS A 139 21.39 24.39 -13.78
C LYS A 139 20.54 25.45 -13.06
N THR A 140 19.68 26.16 -13.79
CA THR A 140 18.84 27.26 -13.27
C THR A 140 17.40 26.79 -13.09
N GLY A 141 16.75 27.21 -11.99
CA GLY A 141 15.40 26.80 -11.64
C GLY A 141 15.33 25.39 -11.00
N ASP A 142 14.15 24.94 -10.64
CA ASP A 142 13.83 23.60 -10.15
C ASP A 142 14.78 23.09 -9.05
N ALA A 143 14.95 23.88 -7.97
CA ALA A 143 15.79 23.52 -6.84
C ALA A 143 15.33 22.16 -6.23
N GLY A 144 16.29 21.26 -5.99
CA GLY A 144 15.99 19.95 -5.40
C GLY A 144 15.47 18.88 -6.37
N ILE A 145 15.20 19.18 -7.65
CA ILE A 145 14.62 18.21 -8.58
C ILE A 145 15.48 16.95 -8.76
N MET A 146 16.81 17.06 -8.81
CA MET A 146 17.69 15.89 -8.90
C MET A 146 17.70 15.08 -7.61
N THR A 147 17.55 15.71 -6.45
CA THR A 147 17.35 15.03 -5.16
C THR A 147 16.09 14.17 -5.20
N ASN A 148 14.97 14.79 -5.60
CA ASN A 148 13.69 14.08 -5.73
C ASN A 148 13.78 12.97 -6.78
N ALA A 149 14.45 13.20 -7.89
CA ALA A 149 14.64 12.22 -8.95
C ALA A 149 15.43 10.99 -8.45
N MET A 150 16.54 11.20 -7.76
CA MET A 150 17.35 10.11 -7.20
C MET A 150 16.60 9.32 -6.15
N VAL A 151 15.95 9.99 -5.20
CA VAL A 151 15.16 9.32 -4.14
C VAL A 151 14.03 8.50 -4.76
N THR A 152 13.27 9.08 -5.67
CA THR A 152 12.17 8.38 -6.36
C THR A 152 12.66 7.15 -7.12
N LEU A 153 13.80 7.26 -7.82
CA LEU A 153 14.33 6.16 -8.61
C LEU A 153 14.88 5.03 -7.71
N MET A 154 15.54 5.37 -6.60
CA MET A 154 16.02 4.38 -5.62
C MET A 154 14.86 3.68 -4.93
N ASP A 155 13.87 4.41 -4.45
CA ASP A 155 12.68 3.84 -3.80
C ASP A 155 11.93 2.89 -4.75
N TRP A 156 11.77 3.29 -6.01
CA TRP A 156 11.17 2.45 -7.04
C TRP A 156 11.99 1.17 -7.29
N ALA A 157 13.31 1.28 -7.38
CA ALA A 157 14.18 0.13 -7.61
C ALA A 157 14.15 -0.86 -6.43
N GLU A 158 14.16 -0.35 -5.20
CA GLU A 158 14.03 -1.19 -4.00
C GLU A 158 12.67 -1.92 -3.97
N GLU A 159 11.58 -1.23 -4.33
CA GLU A 159 10.23 -1.82 -4.35
C GLU A 159 10.05 -2.86 -5.46
N LYS A 160 10.52 -2.57 -6.68
CA LYS A 160 10.22 -3.37 -7.88
C LYS A 160 11.28 -4.40 -8.22
N LEU A 161 12.54 -4.11 -7.94
CA LEU A 161 13.66 -4.98 -8.28
C LEU A 161 14.23 -5.72 -7.06
N GLY A 162 14.16 -5.11 -5.87
CA GLY A 162 14.67 -5.68 -4.62
C GLY A 162 16.19 -5.91 -4.62
N PRO A 163 17.02 -4.93 -5.00
CA PRO A 163 18.46 -5.09 -4.96
C PRO A 163 18.95 -5.27 -3.52
N ARG A 164 20.00 -6.08 -3.33
CA ARG A 164 20.70 -6.20 -2.04
C ARG A 164 21.48 -4.93 -1.70
N GLU A 165 21.94 -4.22 -2.73
CA GLU A 165 22.73 -3.01 -2.60
C GLU A 165 22.48 -2.06 -3.77
N ILE A 166 22.35 -0.76 -3.48
CA ILE A 166 22.43 0.31 -4.48
C ILE A 166 23.75 1.06 -4.26
N TYR A 167 24.54 1.25 -5.32
CA TYR A 167 25.80 1.95 -5.24
C TYR A 167 26.01 2.89 -6.43
N LEU A 168 26.99 3.74 -6.36
CA LEU A 168 27.49 4.55 -7.46
C LEU A 168 29.01 4.69 -7.40
N ARG A 169 29.61 5.12 -8.52
CA ARG A 169 31.03 5.41 -8.64
C ARG A 169 31.21 6.86 -9.10
N VAL A 170 32.05 7.60 -8.41
CA VAL A 170 32.37 9.01 -8.71
C VAL A 170 33.85 9.25 -8.60
N PHE A 171 34.43 10.06 -9.49
CA PHE A 171 35.85 10.43 -9.39
C PHE A 171 36.15 11.13 -8.06
N GLU A 172 37.26 10.81 -7.42
CA GLU A 172 37.65 11.35 -6.12
C GLU A 172 37.82 12.87 -6.12
N GLU A 173 38.19 13.46 -7.25
CA GLU A 173 38.29 14.89 -7.46
C GLU A 173 36.92 15.60 -7.59
N ASN A 174 35.83 14.88 -7.84
CA ASN A 174 34.48 15.46 -7.94
C ASN A 174 33.82 15.61 -6.56
N THR A 175 34.44 16.43 -5.71
CA THR A 175 34.00 16.66 -4.32
C THR A 175 32.57 17.20 -4.22
N HIS A 176 32.12 17.96 -5.21
CA HIS A 176 30.74 18.49 -5.27
C HIS A 176 29.71 17.35 -5.40
N ALA A 177 29.94 16.42 -6.33
CA ALA A 177 29.05 15.28 -6.51
C ALA A 177 29.09 14.34 -5.28
N ILE A 178 30.27 14.11 -4.72
CA ILE A 178 30.43 13.31 -3.48
C ILE A 178 29.59 13.91 -2.35
N ALA A 179 29.70 15.22 -2.10
CA ALA A 179 28.93 15.89 -1.05
C ALA A 179 27.40 15.84 -1.32
N PHE A 180 26.99 15.86 -2.60
CA PHE A 180 25.60 15.69 -2.97
C PHE A 180 25.09 14.28 -2.66
N TYR A 181 25.88 13.23 -2.97
CA TYR A 181 25.50 11.84 -2.69
C TYR A 181 25.53 11.53 -1.18
N GLU A 182 26.47 12.11 -0.43
CA GLU A 182 26.50 11.98 1.04
C GLU A 182 25.21 12.54 1.69
N LYS A 183 24.69 13.67 1.19
CA LYS A 183 23.39 14.23 1.63
C LYS A 183 22.21 13.30 1.34
N LEU A 184 22.32 12.48 0.30
CA LEU A 184 21.31 11.48 -0.06
C LEU A 184 21.46 10.16 0.70
N GLY A 185 22.44 10.05 1.60
CA GLY A 185 22.64 8.87 2.44
C GLY A 185 23.65 7.87 1.89
N PHE A 186 24.33 8.19 0.79
CA PHE A 186 25.44 7.36 0.33
C PHE A 186 26.65 7.50 1.25
N VAL A 187 27.34 6.40 1.51
CA VAL A 187 28.56 6.33 2.31
C VAL A 187 29.71 5.88 1.43
N ARG A 188 30.89 6.47 1.61
CA ARG A 188 32.10 6.01 0.93
C ARG A 188 32.42 4.59 1.41
N ASP A 189 32.53 3.67 0.46
CA ASP A 189 32.81 2.25 0.72
C ASP A 189 34.32 1.97 0.50
N ARG A 190 34.79 2.20 -0.72
CA ARG A 190 36.18 1.94 -1.10
C ARG A 190 36.64 2.80 -2.26
N LEU A 191 37.96 2.91 -2.40
CA LEU A 191 38.62 3.51 -3.57
C LEU A 191 38.90 2.43 -4.62
N LEU A 192 38.61 2.75 -5.87
CA LEU A 192 38.87 1.89 -7.03
C LEU A 192 39.92 2.59 -7.90
N PRO A 193 41.17 2.07 -7.94
CA PRO A 193 42.25 2.70 -8.66
C PRO A 193 42.05 2.63 -10.17
N LEU A 194 42.37 3.73 -10.86
CA LEU A 194 42.21 3.91 -12.29
C LEU A 194 43.50 4.36 -12.95
N THR A 195 43.83 3.76 -14.10
CA THR A 195 44.94 4.15 -14.95
C THR A 195 44.43 4.89 -16.19
N LYS A 196 45.10 5.98 -16.52
CA LYS A 196 44.79 6.84 -17.67
C LYS A 196 45.41 6.26 -18.96
N HIS A 197 44.56 6.05 -19.96
CA HIS A 197 44.98 5.64 -21.30
C HIS A 197 44.64 6.75 -22.31
N LEU A 198 45.58 7.07 -23.15
CA LEU A 198 45.42 8.06 -24.24
C LEU A 198 45.13 7.32 -25.55
N ASP A 199 44.11 7.80 -26.28
CA ASP A 199 43.74 7.34 -27.61
C ASP A 199 43.51 8.58 -28.50
N GLY A 200 44.60 9.07 -29.10
CA GLY A 200 44.61 10.34 -29.78
C GLY A 200 44.21 11.47 -28.84
N PRO A 201 43.19 12.27 -29.18
CA PRO A 201 42.70 13.36 -28.31
C PRO A 201 41.84 12.87 -27.16
N ASN A 202 41.49 11.58 -27.14
CA ASN A 202 40.58 11.01 -26.15
C ASN A 202 41.33 10.46 -24.94
N VAL A 203 40.70 10.56 -23.77
CA VAL A 203 41.22 10.00 -22.52
C VAL A 203 40.26 8.94 -22.01
N ASN A 204 40.80 7.77 -21.70
CA ASN A 204 40.02 6.69 -21.11
C ASN A 204 40.65 6.25 -19.78
N TYR A 205 39.86 6.25 -18.71
CA TYR A 205 40.25 5.70 -17.42
C TYR A 205 39.74 4.27 -17.29
N LYS A 206 40.65 3.33 -17.01
CA LYS A 206 40.31 1.91 -16.81
C LYS A 206 40.79 1.44 -15.45
N PRO A 207 40.17 0.38 -14.88
CA PRO A 207 40.67 -0.24 -13.65
C PRO A 207 42.15 -0.52 -13.74
N THR A 208 42.93 -0.11 -12.74
CA THR A 208 44.37 -0.31 -12.64
C THR A 208 44.66 -1.81 -12.51
N THR A 209 45.58 -2.34 -13.31
CA THR A 209 46.09 -3.70 -13.16
C THR A 209 47.21 -3.76 -12.10
N ALA A 210 47.55 -4.96 -11.63
CA ALA A 210 48.56 -5.16 -10.59
C ALA A 210 49.96 -4.63 -10.97
N SER A 211 50.24 -4.43 -12.26
CA SER A 211 51.52 -3.92 -12.80
C SER A 211 51.55 -2.43 -13.07
N GLU A 212 50.42 -1.72 -12.88
CA GLU A 212 50.29 -0.31 -13.22
C GLU A 212 50.21 0.56 -11.96
N LYS A 213 50.61 1.82 -12.08
CA LYS A 213 50.39 2.84 -11.05
C LYS A 213 49.06 3.58 -11.34
N ALA A 214 48.23 3.75 -10.32
CA ALA A 214 47.00 4.50 -10.45
C ALA A 214 47.28 5.98 -10.69
N ASP A 215 46.55 6.58 -11.64
CA ASP A 215 46.57 8.04 -11.91
C ASP A 215 45.49 8.77 -11.10
N THR A 216 44.37 8.12 -10.83
CA THR A 216 43.25 8.63 -10.03
C THR A 216 42.40 7.48 -9.49
N HIS A 217 41.32 7.77 -8.76
CA HIS A 217 40.43 6.78 -8.21
C HIS A 217 38.95 7.10 -8.49
N PHE A 218 38.14 6.04 -8.59
CA PHE A 218 36.73 6.19 -8.25
C PHE A 218 36.54 5.97 -6.75
N VAL A 219 35.76 6.83 -6.14
CA VAL A 219 35.12 6.57 -4.85
C VAL A 219 33.87 5.77 -5.13
N ARG A 220 33.83 4.49 -4.72
CA ARG A 220 32.59 3.73 -4.68
C ARG A 220 31.82 4.18 -3.45
N MET A 221 30.56 4.54 -3.63
CA MET A 221 29.68 4.94 -2.54
C MET A 221 28.46 4.04 -2.54
N THR A 222 28.11 3.52 -1.37
CA THR A 222 26.96 2.63 -1.20
C THR A 222 25.83 3.33 -0.47
N HIS A 223 24.62 3.12 -0.93
CA HIS A 223 23.43 3.58 -0.23
C HIS A 223 23.08 2.57 0.85
N SER A 224 23.18 2.99 2.09
CA SER A 224 22.79 2.18 3.23
C SER A 224 21.32 2.47 3.57
N ALA A 225 20.44 1.52 3.28
CA ALA A 225 19.03 1.57 3.70
C ALA A 225 18.86 1.78 5.22
N ALA A 226 19.87 1.41 6.03
CA ALA A 226 19.90 1.64 7.48
C ALA A 226 19.89 3.12 7.88
N ARG A 227 20.18 4.08 6.98
CA ARG A 227 20.15 5.53 7.27
C ARG A 227 18.81 6.20 6.99
N VAL A 228 17.94 5.60 6.18
CA VAL A 228 16.59 6.14 5.92
C VAL A 228 15.72 6.10 7.18
N CYS A 229 16.09 5.31 8.18
CA CYS A 229 15.38 5.22 9.48
C CYS A 229 15.82 6.25 10.52
N LYS A 230 16.73 7.18 10.23
CA LYS A 230 17.03 8.31 11.14
C LYS A 230 16.10 9.50 10.84
N GLY A 231 14.87 9.40 11.29
CA GLY A 231 14.25 10.41 12.12
C GLY A 231 13.56 11.61 11.50
N ASP A 232 13.43 11.81 10.17
CA ASP A 232 12.75 13.01 9.68
C ASP A 232 11.32 12.78 9.17
N LYS A 233 10.93 11.56 8.89
CA LYS A 233 9.53 11.23 8.52
C LYS A 233 8.91 10.26 9.51
N MET A 234 7.73 10.61 9.99
CA MET A 234 6.95 9.74 10.86
C MET A 234 6.55 8.45 10.15
N ILE A 235 6.80 7.30 10.77
CA ILE A 235 6.30 6.00 10.30
C ILE A 235 4.81 5.94 10.63
N LEU A 236 3.97 6.04 9.60
CA LEU A 236 2.52 6.17 9.76
C LEU A 236 1.83 4.82 10.02
N THR A 237 0.77 4.84 10.82
CA THR A 237 -0.05 3.66 11.16
C THR A 237 -0.75 3.07 9.93
N ALA A 238 -1.18 3.90 8.99
CA ALA A 238 -1.85 3.49 7.77
C ALA A 238 -1.28 4.24 6.56
N GLY A 239 -1.45 3.65 5.38
CA GLY A 239 -1.08 4.26 4.12
C GLY A 239 -1.50 3.36 2.97
N PRO A 240 -2.26 3.87 1.99
CA PRO A 240 -2.64 3.10 0.80
C PRO A 240 -1.44 2.93 -0.13
N SER A 241 -1.50 1.88 -0.95
CA SER A 241 -0.66 1.71 -2.12
C SER A 241 -1.48 2.06 -3.35
N ILE A 242 -1.08 3.10 -4.08
CA ILE A 242 -1.73 3.52 -5.33
C ILE A 242 -0.75 3.32 -6.47
N SER A 243 -1.15 2.55 -7.48
CA SER A 243 -0.35 2.29 -8.68
C SER A 243 -0.81 3.11 -9.88
N GLY A 244 -0.09 3.01 -10.99
CA GLY A 244 -0.50 3.63 -12.26
C GLY A 244 -1.86 3.12 -12.78
N ARG A 245 -2.28 1.91 -12.37
CA ARG A 245 -3.55 1.31 -12.77
C ARG A 245 -4.74 2.09 -12.21
N GLU A 246 -4.77 2.33 -10.88
CA GLU A 246 -5.81 3.12 -10.23
C GLU A 246 -5.89 4.53 -10.81
N ALA A 247 -4.73 5.16 -11.04
CA ALA A 247 -4.64 6.49 -11.64
C ALA A 247 -5.21 6.51 -13.08
N SER A 248 -4.87 5.50 -13.90
CA SER A 248 -5.35 5.37 -15.27
C SER A 248 -6.86 5.15 -15.32
N TYR A 249 -7.41 4.26 -14.49
CA TYR A 249 -8.85 3.99 -14.44
C TYR A 249 -9.62 5.21 -13.94
N ALA A 250 -9.11 5.92 -12.94
CA ALA A 250 -9.72 7.16 -12.45
C ALA A 250 -9.74 8.25 -13.53
N LEU A 251 -8.66 8.38 -14.31
CA LEU A 251 -8.58 9.32 -15.43
C LEU A 251 -9.59 8.96 -16.55
N ASP A 252 -9.69 7.68 -16.92
CA ASP A 252 -10.67 7.19 -17.90
C ASP A 252 -12.10 7.48 -17.42
N ALA A 253 -12.40 7.16 -16.17
CA ALA A 253 -13.70 7.43 -15.57
C ALA A 253 -14.03 8.93 -15.54
N ALA A 254 -13.06 9.78 -15.22
CA ALA A 254 -13.25 11.24 -15.17
C ALA A 254 -13.45 11.87 -16.55
N LYS A 255 -12.77 11.36 -17.58
CA LYS A 255 -12.89 11.86 -18.97
C LYS A 255 -14.10 11.30 -19.71
N TYR A 256 -14.36 10.01 -19.57
CA TYR A 256 -15.27 9.26 -20.45
C TYR A 256 -16.39 8.53 -19.71
N GLY A 257 -16.39 8.52 -18.36
CA GLY A 257 -17.37 7.83 -17.54
C GLY A 257 -18.67 8.61 -17.30
N TRP A 258 -19.25 9.22 -18.34
CA TRP A 258 -20.47 10.03 -18.31
C TRP A 258 -21.54 9.49 -19.23
N ASN A 259 -22.75 10.03 -19.18
CA ASN A 259 -23.91 9.67 -19.99
C ASN A 259 -24.18 8.15 -19.96
N ASP A 260 -24.07 7.46 -21.07
CA ASP A 260 -24.26 6.01 -21.19
C ASP A 260 -23.17 5.17 -20.51
N GLN A 261 -21.99 5.75 -20.23
CA GLN A 261 -20.87 5.12 -19.54
C GLN A 261 -20.79 5.42 -18.04
N TRP A 262 -21.78 6.11 -17.46
CA TRP A 262 -21.76 6.63 -16.08
C TRP A 262 -21.57 5.55 -15.00
N ASN A 263 -21.88 4.30 -15.31
CA ASN A 263 -21.79 3.17 -14.38
C ASN A 263 -20.84 2.05 -14.85
N LYS A 264 -20.02 2.30 -15.85
CA LYS A 264 -19.08 1.32 -16.44
C LYS A 264 -18.19 0.69 -15.38
N TYR A 265 -17.51 1.51 -14.58
CA TYR A 265 -16.62 1.05 -13.51
C TYR A 265 -17.39 0.54 -12.30
N LEU A 266 -18.55 1.13 -11.99
CA LEU A 266 -19.40 0.63 -10.92
C LEU A 266 -19.76 -0.85 -11.13
N ARG A 267 -20.32 -1.18 -12.30
CA ARG A 267 -20.72 -2.56 -12.62
C ARG A 267 -19.55 -3.53 -12.59
N ARG A 268 -18.42 -3.15 -13.16
CA ARG A 268 -17.21 -3.99 -13.16
C ARG A 268 -16.68 -4.21 -11.74
N PHE A 269 -16.70 -3.16 -10.90
CA PHE A 269 -16.24 -3.26 -9.52
C PHE A 269 -17.19 -4.12 -8.67
N GLU A 270 -18.52 -3.90 -8.80
CA GLU A 270 -19.53 -4.72 -8.12
C GLU A 270 -19.40 -6.20 -8.51
N GLN A 271 -19.36 -6.49 -9.82
CA GLN A 271 -19.21 -7.86 -10.31
C GLN A 271 -17.90 -8.50 -9.82
N GLY A 272 -16.77 -7.84 -10.04
CA GLY A 272 -15.47 -8.38 -9.62
C GLY A 272 -15.37 -8.59 -8.11
N PHE A 273 -15.99 -7.71 -7.30
CA PHE A 273 -15.99 -7.85 -5.86
C PHE A 273 -16.90 -9.00 -5.39
N ALA A 274 -18.06 -9.18 -6.02
CA ALA A 274 -18.94 -10.33 -5.79
C ALA A 274 -18.23 -11.66 -6.12
N GLU A 275 -17.56 -11.73 -7.27
CA GLU A 275 -16.75 -12.88 -7.68
C GLU A 275 -15.60 -13.14 -6.70
N TYR A 276 -14.90 -12.09 -6.28
CA TYR A 276 -13.80 -12.20 -5.32
C TYR A 276 -14.26 -12.76 -3.98
N VAL A 277 -15.38 -12.30 -3.44
CA VAL A 277 -15.90 -12.79 -2.15
C VAL A 277 -16.64 -14.13 -2.29
N GLY A 278 -17.13 -14.47 -3.47
CA GLY A 278 -17.87 -15.69 -3.75
C GLY A 278 -19.36 -15.59 -3.45
N VAL A 279 -19.97 -14.42 -3.75
CA VAL A 279 -21.41 -14.17 -3.54
C VAL A 279 -22.11 -13.78 -4.85
N LYS A 280 -23.44 -13.83 -4.88
CA LYS A 280 -24.23 -13.56 -6.10
C LYS A 280 -24.36 -12.07 -6.42
N HIS A 281 -24.52 -11.24 -5.39
CA HIS A 281 -24.89 -9.83 -5.58
C HIS A 281 -23.98 -8.91 -4.77
N ALA A 282 -23.58 -7.81 -5.42
CA ALA A 282 -22.87 -6.71 -4.81
C ALA A 282 -23.51 -5.37 -5.19
N LEU A 283 -23.46 -4.41 -4.29
CA LEU A 283 -23.97 -3.05 -4.49
C LEU A 283 -22.97 -2.05 -3.90
N ALA A 284 -22.47 -1.14 -4.72
CA ALA A 284 -21.45 -0.18 -4.31
C ALA A 284 -22.04 1.05 -3.63
N PHE A 285 -21.44 1.44 -2.51
CA PHE A 285 -21.88 2.51 -1.63
C PHE A 285 -20.82 3.62 -1.50
N SER A 286 -21.28 4.83 -1.16
CA SER A 286 -20.40 5.94 -0.79
C SER A 286 -19.66 5.74 0.55
N SER A 287 -20.12 4.82 1.40
CA SER A 287 -19.47 4.43 2.65
C SER A 287 -19.99 3.08 3.17
N CYS A 288 -19.18 2.37 3.96
CA CYS A 288 -19.61 1.15 4.65
C CYS A 288 -20.73 1.45 5.68
N THR A 289 -20.69 2.59 6.35
CA THR A 289 -21.74 3.01 7.28
C THR A 289 -23.11 3.06 6.59
N GLY A 290 -23.16 3.59 5.36
CA GLY A 290 -24.36 3.58 4.52
C GLY A 290 -24.79 2.16 4.13
N ALA A 291 -23.85 1.26 3.85
CA ALA A 291 -24.14 -0.14 3.54
C ALA A 291 -24.74 -0.88 4.78
N LEU A 292 -24.13 -0.71 5.95
CA LEU A 292 -24.63 -1.28 7.22
C LEU A 292 -26.03 -0.75 7.56
N HIS A 293 -26.26 0.57 7.45
CA HIS A 293 -27.57 1.17 7.69
C HIS A 293 -28.64 0.61 6.75
N LEU A 294 -28.34 0.57 5.46
CA LEU A 294 -29.29 0.14 4.45
C LEU A 294 -29.57 -1.35 4.50
N SER A 295 -28.60 -2.19 4.90
CA SER A 295 -28.83 -3.63 5.13
C SER A 295 -29.88 -3.87 6.22
N LEU A 296 -29.82 -3.12 7.32
CA LEU A 296 -30.81 -3.21 8.40
C LEU A 296 -32.21 -2.74 7.94
N LEU A 297 -32.28 -1.65 7.17
CA LEU A 297 -33.55 -1.20 6.60
C LEU A 297 -34.15 -2.21 5.62
N ALA A 298 -33.34 -2.86 4.79
CA ALA A 298 -33.79 -3.89 3.86
C ALA A 298 -34.31 -5.15 4.58
N LEU A 299 -33.83 -5.40 5.81
CA LEU A 299 -34.34 -6.45 6.70
C LEU A 299 -35.58 -6.03 7.48
N GLY A 300 -36.04 -4.79 7.32
CA GLY A 300 -37.22 -4.26 8.01
C GLY A 300 -36.97 -3.90 9.48
N ILE A 301 -35.71 -3.74 9.89
CA ILE A 301 -35.32 -3.40 11.27
C ILE A 301 -35.52 -1.91 11.52
N GLY A 302 -36.18 -1.57 12.65
CA GLY A 302 -36.53 -0.21 12.99
C GLY A 302 -36.87 0.01 14.46
N LYS A 303 -37.67 1.06 14.71
CA LYS A 303 -38.05 1.47 16.06
C LYS A 303 -38.69 0.34 16.87
N GLY A 304 -38.15 0.05 18.04
CA GLY A 304 -38.61 -1.00 18.94
C GLY A 304 -37.83 -2.30 18.84
N ASP A 305 -37.04 -2.48 17.77
CA ASP A 305 -36.16 -3.62 17.58
C ASP A 305 -34.83 -3.43 18.30
N GLU A 306 -34.16 -4.54 18.57
CA GLU A 306 -32.81 -4.59 19.11
C GLU A 306 -31.87 -5.29 18.14
N VAL A 307 -30.65 -4.78 18.01
CA VAL A 307 -29.57 -5.38 17.22
C VAL A 307 -28.34 -5.53 18.11
N ILE A 308 -27.83 -6.77 18.19
CA ILE A 308 -26.66 -7.06 19.01
C ILE A 308 -25.40 -6.76 18.20
N VAL A 309 -24.46 -6.01 18.82
CA VAL A 309 -23.17 -5.63 18.25
C VAL A 309 -22.06 -5.90 19.26
N PRO A 310 -20.80 -6.16 18.83
CA PRO A 310 -19.71 -6.38 19.76
C PRO A 310 -19.33 -5.09 20.51
N GLU A 311 -18.91 -5.26 21.77
CA GLU A 311 -18.39 -4.19 22.63
C GLU A 311 -17.16 -3.50 22.04
N LEU A 312 -16.35 -4.24 21.29
CA LEU A 312 -15.12 -3.74 20.69
C LEU A 312 -15.28 -3.62 19.17
N THR A 313 -15.62 -2.41 18.71
CA THR A 313 -15.75 -2.09 17.28
C THR A 313 -15.68 -0.57 17.06
N TRP A 314 -15.56 -0.17 15.80
CA TRP A 314 -15.75 1.22 15.42
C TRP A 314 -17.22 1.61 15.57
N VAL A 315 -17.45 2.85 16.01
CA VAL A 315 -18.80 3.37 16.31
C VAL A 315 -19.80 3.24 15.15
N ALA A 316 -19.34 3.17 13.90
CA ALA A 316 -20.20 3.07 12.71
C ALA A 316 -21.13 1.86 12.73
N THR A 317 -20.68 0.73 13.28
CA THR A 317 -21.48 -0.51 13.41
C THR A 317 -22.75 -0.25 14.23
N ALA A 318 -22.62 0.37 15.40
CA ALA A 318 -23.76 0.65 16.27
C ALA A 318 -24.55 1.92 15.83
N ASN A 319 -23.89 2.91 15.23
CA ASN A 319 -24.59 4.06 14.64
C ASN A 319 -25.54 3.64 13.53
N ALA A 320 -25.18 2.65 12.71
CA ALA A 320 -26.07 2.13 11.68
C ALA A 320 -27.38 1.58 12.27
N VAL A 321 -27.32 0.97 13.46
CA VAL A 321 -28.51 0.55 14.22
C VAL A 321 -29.35 1.76 14.67
N LEU A 322 -28.71 2.75 15.27
CA LEU A 322 -29.42 3.97 15.69
C LEU A 322 -30.13 4.71 14.54
N TYR A 323 -29.52 4.72 13.36
CA TYR A 323 -30.10 5.39 12.19
C TYR A 323 -31.41 4.77 11.72
N THR A 324 -31.65 3.47 12.03
CA THR A 324 -32.95 2.84 11.77
C THR A 324 -34.01 3.12 12.85
N GLY A 325 -33.61 3.72 13.96
CA GLY A 325 -34.45 3.87 15.16
C GLY A 325 -34.45 2.66 16.08
N ALA A 326 -33.71 1.59 15.75
CA ALA A 326 -33.50 0.43 16.61
C ALA A 326 -32.49 0.71 17.73
N THR A 327 -32.42 -0.17 18.71
CA THR A 327 -31.52 -0.05 19.86
C THR A 327 -30.33 -1.00 19.71
N PRO A 328 -29.06 -0.51 19.72
CA PRO A 328 -27.89 -1.38 19.77
C PRO A 328 -27.75 -2.01 21.17
N ILE A 329 -27.50 -3.32 21.23
CA ILE A 329 -27.21 -4.06 22.45
C ILE A 329 -25.78 -4.57 22.39
N PHE A 330 -24.97 -4.30 23.43
CA PHE A 330 -23.54 -4.60 23.42
C PHE A 330 -23.25 -5.96 24.05
N ALA A 331 -22.60 -6.84 23.30
CA ALA A 331 -22.13 -8.14 23.76
C ALA A 331 -20.59 -8.16 23.82
N ASP A 332 -20.03 -8.94 24.73
CA ASP A 332 -18.58 -9.02 24.91
C ASP A 332 -17.87 -9.70 23.73
N VAL A 333 -16.56 -9.64 23.73
CA VAL A 333 -15.70 -10.23 22.72
C VAL A 333 -14.89 -11.39 23.26
N GLU A 334 -14.38 -12.25 22.38
CA GLU A 334 -13.44 -13.31 22.74
C GLU A 334 -12.06 -12.70 23.06
N GLU A 335 -11.33 -13.37 23.95
CA GLU A 335 -10.00 -12.91 24.41
C GLU A 335 -8.92 -13.05 23.33
N ASP A 336 -9.04 -14.07 22.49
CA ASP A 336 -8.06 -14.41 21.45
C ASP A 336 -8.32 -13.70 20.13
N SER A 337 -9.56 -13.71 19.65
CA SER A 337 -9.92 -13.13 18.35
C SER A 337 -10.26 -11.63 18.42
N TRP A 338 -10.64 -11.13 19.59
CA TRP A 338 -11.20 -9.79 19.83
C TRP A 338 -12.53 -9.53 19.08
N CYS A 339 -13.10 -10.58 18.50
CA CYS A 339 -14.37 -10.54 17.80
C CYS A 339 -15.52 -10.93 18.74
N LEU A 340 -16.75 -10.77 18.28
CA LEU A 340 -17.97 -11.09 19.04
C LEU A 340 -17.93 -12.50 19.65
N ASP A 341 -18.11 -12.60 20.97
CA ASP A 341 -18.27 -13.86 21.68
C ASP A 341 -19.70 -14.40 21.52
N ALA A 342 -19.85 -15.60 20.98
CA ALA A 342 -21.14 -16.22 20.72
C ALA A 342 -21.95 -16.52 21.99
N ASP A 343 -21.30 -16.81 23.11
CA ASP A 343 -22.00 -17.07 24.39
C ASP A 343 -22.49 -15.74 24.99
N SER A 344 -21.68 -14.69 24.93
CA SER A 344 -22.10 -13.36 25.32
C SER A 344 -23.24 -12.88 24.42
N PHE A 345 -23.16 -13.07 23.11
CA PHE A 345 -24.24 -12.78 22.16
C PHE A 345 -25.52 -13.49 22.56
N ALA A 346 -25.48 -14.81 22.77
CA ALA A 346 -26.64 -15.59 23.16
C ALA A 346 -27.32 -15.08 24.46
N SER A 347 -26.51 -14.64 25.44
CA SER A 347 -26.99 -14.12 26.72
C SER A 347 -27.73 -12.78 26.63
N LYS A 348 -27.55 -12.04 25.51
CA LYS A 348 -28.17 -10.72 25.29
C LYS A 348 -29.46 -10.77 24.48
N ILE A 349 -29.88 -11.95 24.02
CA ILE A 349 -31.08 -12.10 23.18
C ILE A 349 -32.34 -11.85 24.00
N THR A 350 -33.21 -11.01 23.48
CA THR A 350 -34.54 -10.71 24.00
C THR A 350 -35.61 -10.93 22.92
N PRO A 351 -36.90 -10.91 23.23
CA PRO A 351 -37.98 -10.97 22.22
C PRO A 351 -37.92 -9.82 21.17
N ARG A 352 -37.24 -8.72 21.47
CA ARG A 352 -37.06 -7.59 20.54
C ARG A 352 -35.83 -7.73 19.65
N THR A 353 -34.94 -8.66 19.96
CA THR A 353 -33.74 -8.87 19.13
C THR A 353 -34.14 -9.39 17.76
N LYS A 354 -33.69 -8.69 16.70
CA LYS A 354 -33.95 -9.03 15.29
C LYS A 354 -32.70 -9.43 14.52
N ALA A 355 -31.54 -8.90 14.91
CA ALA A 355 -30.29 -9.17 14.22
C ALA A 355 -29.08 -9.14 15.15
N VAL A 356 -28.00 -9.71 14.64
CA VAL A 356 -26.64 -9.56 15.18
C VAL A 356 -25.72 -9.04 14.09
N MET A 357 -24.79 -8.15 14.47
CA MET A 357 -23.78 -7.61 13.56
C MET A 357 -22.38 -7.98 14.04
N PRO A 358 -21.87 -9.19 13.72
CA PRO A 358 -20.48 -9.54 14.01
C PRO A 358 -19.53 -8.66 13.21
N VAL A 359 -18.40 -8.30 13.84
CA VAL A 359 -17.33 -7.51 13.22
C VAL A 359 -16.07 -8.37 13.12
N HIS A 360 -15.45 -8.40 11.94
CA HIS A 360 -14.19 -9.10 11.72
C HIS A 360 -13.03 -8.18 12.06
N LEU A 361 -12.80 -7.98 13.35
CA LEU A 361 -11.99 -6.88 13.87
C LEU A 361 -10.51 -7.00 13.45
N TYR A 362 -9.93 -5.90 12.98
CA TYR A 362 -8.54 -5.78 12.52
C TYR A 362 -8.10 -6.81 11.48
N GLY A 363 -9.07 -7.43 10.77
CA GLY A 363 -8.79 -8.41 9.73
C GLY A 363 -8.83 -9.86 10.22
N GLN A 364 -9.15 -10.09 11.51
CA GLN A 364 -9.38 -11.39 12.09
C GLN A 364 -10.86 -11.77 11.91
N PRO A 365 -11.19 -12.89 11.26
CA PRO A 365 -12.58 -13.38 11.19
C PRO A 365 -13.15 -13.71 12.57
N ALA A 366 -14.41 -13.32 12.79
CA ALA A 366 -15.20 -13.85 13.91
C ALA A 366 -15.50 -15.34 13.72
N ARG A 367 -15.77 -16.06 14.81
CA ARG A 367 -16.15 -17.48 14.77
C ARG A 367 -17.57 -17.64 14.22
N MET A 368 -17.68 -17.52 12.89
CA MET A 368 -18.97 -17.47 12.20
C MET A 368 -19.80 -18.75 12.37
N ASP A 369 -19.16 -19.91 12.53
CA ASP A 369 -19.85 -21.17 12.82
C ASP A 369 -20.71 -21.08 14.09
N ARG A 370 -20.16 -20.57 15.18
CA ARG A 370 -20.86 -20.40 16.46
C ARG A 370 -21.92 -19.31 16.39
N ILE A 371 -21.57 -18.17 15.79
CA ILE A 371 -22.48 -17.02 15.65
C ILE A 371 -23.70 -17.41 14.80
N MET A 372 -23.48 -18.07 13.66
CA MET A 372 -24.55 -18.52 12.78
C MET A 372 -25.45 -19.58 13.44
N ALA A 373 -24.87 -20.49 14.26
CA ALA A 373 -25.62 -21.47 15.00
C ALA A 373 -26.60 -20.81 16.01
N VAL A 374 -26.12 -19.84 16.78
CA VAL A 374 -26.97 -19.07 17.73
C VAL A 374 -28.03 -18.27 16.97
N ALA A 375 -27.65 -17.56 15.92
CA ALA A 375 -28.58 -16.73 15.13
C ALA A 375 -29.71 -17.60 14.52
N LYS A 376 -29.37 -18.76 13.99
CA LYS A 376 -30.34 -19.72 13.43
C LYS A 376 -31.29 -20.27 14.50
N ALA A 377 -30.78 -20.62 15.67
CA ALA A 377 -31.59 -21.13 16.78
C ALA A 377 -32.65 -20.13 17.28
N HIS A 378 -32.36 -18.83 17.13
CA HIS A 378 -33.25 -17.75 17.57
C HIS A 378 -33.94 -17.00 16.42
N ASN A 379 -33.80 -17.49 15.17
CA ASN A 379 -34.36 -16.87 13.96
C ASN A 379 -33.96 -15.40 13.79
N LEU A 380 -32.68 -15.09 13.99
CA LEU A 380 -32.10 -13.76 13.87
C LEU A 380 -31.39 -13.54 12.52
N TYR A 381 -31.49 -12.34 12.02
CA TYR A 381 -30.68 -11.93 10.88
C TYR A 381 -29.21 -11.73 11.28
N VAL A 382 -28.29 -11.95 10.32
CA VAL A 382 -26.85 -11.72 10.50
C VAL A 382 -26.38 -10.74 9.44
N VAL A 383 -25.79 -9.62 9.87
CA VAL A 383 -25.17 -8.62 9.00
C VAL A 383 -23.69 -8.53 9.40
N GLU A 384 -22.80 -8.99 8.51
CA GLU A 384 -21.36 -8.94 8.77
C GLU A 384 -20.80 -7.54 8.54
N ASP A 385 -20.19 -6.95 9.57
CA ASP A 385 -19.30 -5.79 9.37
C ASP A 385 -17.90 -6.30 9.02
N ALA A 386 -17.68 -6.46 7.72
CA ALA A 386 -16.43 -6.90 7.13
C ALA A 386 -15.53 -5.73 6.70
N ALA A 387 -15.81 -4.51 7.18
CA ALA A 387 -15.03 -3.30 6.87
C ALA A 387 -13.51 -3.45 7.09
N PRO A 388 -13.02 -4.23 8.07
CA PRO A 388 -11.58 -4.41 8.29
C PRO A 388 -11.02 -5.69 7.66
N SER A 389 -11.77 -6.51 6.89
CA SER A 389 -11.43 -7.91 6.63
C SER A 389 -11.48 -8.35 5.16
N ILE A 390 -11.24 -7.43 4.21
CA ILE A 390 -11.20 -7.78 2.77
C ILE A 390 -10.14 -8.86 2.51
N GLY A 391 -10.57 -10.06 2.08
CA GLY A 391 -9.69 -11.20 1.82
C GLY A 391 -9.44 -12.12 3.02
N ALA A 392 -10.03 -11.82 4.19
CA ALA A 392 -9.98 -12.73 5.33
C ALA A 392 -10.92 -13.93 5.15
N GLU A 393 -10.56 -15.08 5.72
CA GLU A 393 -11.32 -16.33 5.54
C GLU A 393 -11.54 -17.04 6.88
N PHE A 394 -12.71 -17.67 7.01
CA PHE A 394 -13.04 -18.63 8.07
C PHE A 394 -13.45 -19.96 7.42
N ASN A 395 -12.79 -21.06 7.77
CA ASN A 395 -12.97 -22.38 7.14
C ASN A 395 -12.88 -22.35 5.59
N GLY A 396 -11.99 -21.51 5.02
CA GLY A 396 -11.80 -21.36 3.57
C GLY A 396 -12.90 -20.55 2.85
N GLN A 397 -13.85 -19.99 3.59
CA GLN A 397 -14.89 -19.10 3.06
C GLN A 397 -14.58 -17.65 3.46
N ARG A 398 -14.67 -16.71 2.51
CA ARG A 398 -14.36 -15.31 2.76
C ARG A 398 -15.40 -14.63 3.63
N THR A 399 -14.93 -13.78 4.56
CA THR A 399 -15.79 -12.91 5.37
C THR A 399 -16.69 -12.05 4.48
N GLY A 400 -17.88 -11.72 4.97
CA GLY A 400 -18.91 -10.99 4.22
C GLY A 400 -19.81 -11.89 3.37
N SER A 401 -19.62 -13.22 3.41
CA SER A 401 -20.42 -14.20 2.65
C SER A 401 -21.23 -15.19 3.50
N PHE A 402 -21.14 -15.09 4.83
CA PHE A 402 -21.81 -16.00 5.78
C PHE A 402 -23.22 -15.55 6.14
N GLY A 403 -23.39 -14.23 6.36
CA GLY A 403 -24.64 -13.65 6.82
C GLY A 403 -25.66 -13.38 5.71
N HIS A 404 -26.76 -12.76 6.10
CA HIS A 404 -27.77 -12.28 5.14
C HIS A 404 -27.21 -11.12 4.31
N PHE A 405 -26.38 -10.27 4.93
CA PHE A 405 -25.60 -9.25 4.28
C PHE A 405 -24.17 -9.21 4.80
N GLY A 406 -23.22 -8.87 3.93
CA GLY A 406 -21.86 -8.51 4.27
C GLY A 406 -21.55 -7.08 3.81
N CYS A 407 -20.91 -6.27 4.66
CA CYS A 407 -20.62 -4.88 4.37
C CYS A 407 -19.12 -4.59 4.47
N PHE A 408 -18.55 -3.99 3.43
CA PHE A 408 -17.13 -3.67 3.32
C PHE A 408 -16.87 -2.17 3.25
N SER A 409 -15.66 -1.75 3.63
CA SER A 409 -15.22 -0.35 3.61
C SER A 409 -14.01 -0.16 2.72
N PHE A 410 -14.04 0.91 1.92
CA PHE A 410 -12.93 1.36 1.07
C PHE A 410 -12.41 2.74 1.50
N GLN A 411 -12.62 3.10 2.76
CA GLN A 411 -12.10 4.32 3.35
C GLN A 411 -10.56 4.33 3.33
N GLY A 412 -9.93 5.50 3.20
CA GLY A 412 -8.51 5.69 2.93
C GLY A 412 -7.50 5.01 3.88
N ALA A 413 -7.92 4.48 5.05
CA ALA A 413 -7.08 3.69 5.94
C ALA A 413 -7.29 2.18 5.82
N LYS A 414 -8.18 1.71 4.93
CA LYS A 414 -8.47 0.28 4.74
C LYS A 414 -7.43 -0.41 3.86
N LEU A 415 -7.58 -1.72 3.65
CA LEU A 415 -6.69 -2.49 2.78
C LEU A 415 -6.84 -2.05 1.32
N LEU A 416 -8.06 -2.06 0.82
CA LEU A 416 -8.47 -1.60 -0.49
C LEU A 416 -9.16 -0.24 -0.32
N VAL A 417 -8.77 0.77 -1.09
CA VAL A 417 -9.20 2.15 -0.88
C VAL A 417 -9.80 2.79 -2.13
N THR A 418 -10.80 3.65 -1.91
CA THR A 418 -11.37 4.54 -2.94
C THR A 418 -11.46 5.99 -2.45
N GLY A 419 -10.71 6.32 -1.36
CA GLY A 419 -10.86 7.56 -0.59
C GLY A 419 -11.95 7.41 0.45
N GLU A 420 -13.20 7.39 0.03
CA GLU A 420 -14.38 6.94 0.76
C GLU A 420 -15.14 5.92 -0.10
N GLY A 421 -15.83 4.96 0.51
CA GLY A 421 -16.59 3.95 -0.20
C GLY A 421 -16.97 2.76 0.66
N GLY A 422 -17.88 1.93 0.13
CA GLY A 422 -18.30 0.67 0.73
C GLY A 422 -18.92 -0.27 -0.31
N MET A 423 -19.17 -1.50 0.11
CA MET A 423 -19.87 -2.52 -0.68
C MET A 423 -20.81 -3.30 0.23
N LEU A 424 -22.03 -3.53 -0.24
CA LEU A 424 -22.99 -4.43 0.37
C LEU A 424 -23.08 -5.69 -0.48
N LEU A 425 -23.01 -6.85 0.16
CA LEU A 425 -23.04 -8.15 -0.48
C LEU A 425 -24.18 -9.02 0.06
N THR A 426 -24.76 -9.86 -0.79
CA THR A 426 -25.72 -10.89 -0.37
C THR A 426 -25.83 -12.02 -1.42
N ASN A 427 -26.20 -13.20 -0.95
CA ASN A 427 -26.58 -14.33 -1.79
C ASN A 427 -28.11 -14.39 -2.06
N ASP A 428 -28.88 -13.60 -1.33
CA ASP A 428 -30.34 -13.56 -1.42
C ASP A 428 -30.80 -12.49 -2.42
N THR A 429 -31.44 -12.93 -3.49
CA THR A 429 -31.90 -12.06 -4.57
C THR A 429 -33.04 -11.13 -4.12
N GLU A 430 -33.93 -11.57 -3.22
CA GLU A 430 -35.00 -10.70 -2.73
C GLU A 430 -34.46 -9.61 -1.82
N LEU A 431 -33.52 -9.95 -0.92
CA LEU A 431 -32.85 -8.98 -0.08
C LEU A 431 -32.04 -7.97 -0.91
N TYR A 432 -31.38 -8.44 -1.98
CA TYR A 432 -30.71 -7.56 -2.93
C TYR A 432 -31.67 -6.57 -3.58
N GLN A 433 -32.83 -7.05 -4.07
CA GLN A 433 -33.82 -6.18 -4.72
C GLN A 433 -34.38 -5.12 -3.75
N ARG A 434 -34.65 -5.51 -2.49
CA ARG A 434 -35.08 -4.58 -1.44
C ARG A 434 -33.99 -3.52 -1.17
N ALA A 435 -32.76 -3.97 -0.98
CA ALA A 435 -31.62 -3.08 -0.78
C ALA A 435 -31.41 -2.14 -1.96
N TYR A 436 -31.46 -2.64 -3.20
CA TYR A 436 -31.31 -1.86 -4.42
C TYR A 436 -32.39 -0.78 -4.55
N LYS A 437 -33.66 -1.10 -4.25
CA LYS A 437 -34.77 -0.13 -4.29
C LYS A 437 -34.53 1.03 -3.33
N ILE A 438 -34.16 0.73 -2.09
CA ILE A 438 -33.88 1.76 -1.07
C ILE A 438 -32.62 2.56 -1.44
N TRP A 439 -31.57 1.92 -1.96
CA TRP A 439 -30.34 2.55 -2.42
C TRP A 439 -30.56 3.46 -3.64
N ASP A 440 -31.54 3.16 -4.51
CA ASP A 440 -31.95 3.99 -5.65
C ASP A 440 -33.08 4.98 -5.30
N GLN A 441 -33.10 5.47 -4.07
CA GLN A 441 -34.05 6.48 -3.57
C GLN A 441 -35.53 6.02 -3.57
N GLY A 442 -35.80 4.70 -3.48
CA GLY A 442 -37.15 4.16 -3.50
C GLY A 442 -37.83 4.21 -4.86
N ARG A 443 -37.04 4.31 -5.92
CA ARG A 443 -37.54 4.44 -7.30
C ARG A 443 -38.17 3.13 -7.80
N VAL A 444 -39.29 3.26 -8.51
CA VAL A 444 -39.84 2.17 -9.28
C VAL A 444 -38.95 1.94 -10.52
N PRO A 445 -38.46 0.70 -10.76
CA PRO A 445 -37.58 0.41 -11.89
C PRO A 445 -38.14 0.90 -13.23
N GLY A 446 -37.29 1.53 -14.02
CA GLY A 446 -37.66 2.05 -15.37
C GLY A 446 -38.54 3.32 -15.37
N SER A 447 -38.77 3.95 -14.20
CA SER A 447 -39.57 5.17 -14.09
C SER A 447 -38.90 6.23 -13.20
N PHE A 448 -39.46 7.45 -13.19
CA PHE A 448 -39.11 8.49 -12.20
C PHE A 448 -40.05 8.50 -10.99
N TRP A 449 -40.97 7.51 -10.90
CA TRP A 449 -41.90 7.43 -9.79
C TRP A 449 -41.24 6.87 -8.54
N ILE A 450 -41.44 7.53 -7.41
CA ILE A 450 -40.95 7.14 -6.07
C ILE A 450 -42.15 6.65 -5.26
N ASP A 451 -42.10 5.40 -4.81
CA ASP A 451 -43.17 4.78 -4.01
C ASP A 451 -42.71 4.35 -2.61
N THR A 452 -41.43 4.46 -2.34
CA THR A 452 -40.80 4.04 -1.07
C THR A 452 -39.79 5.10 -0.66
N ASN A 453 -39.64 5.32 0.64
CA ASN A 453 -38.59 6.20 1.15
C ASN A 453 -37.21 5.53 0.92
N GLY A 454 -36.27 6.28 0.34
CA GLY A 454 -34.96 5.78 -0.01
C GLY A 454 -33.83 6.75 0.26
N TRP A 455 -32.60 6.30 0.06
CA TRP A 455 -31.37 7.07 0.37
C TRP A 455 -30.47 7.22 -0.85
N LYS A 456 -29.62 8.24 -0.85
CA LYS A 456 -28.61 8.50 -1.88
C LYS A 456 -27.22 8.09 -1.37
N TYR A 457 -26.95 6.78 -1.32
CA TYR A 457 -25.67 6.22 -0.88
C TYR A 457 -24.82 5.65 -2.01
N LYS A 458 -25.13 6.00 -3.26
CA LYS A 458 -24.39 5.50 -4.45
C LYS A 458 -22.92 5.93 -4.44
N MET A 459 -22.05 5.02 -4.78
CA MET A 459 -20.66 5.31 -5.11
C MET A 459 -20.57 6.01 -6.47
N SER A 460 -19.61 6.90 -6.66
CA SER A 460 -19.36 7.50 -7.98
C SER A 460 -18.54 6.55 -8.87
N ASN A 461 -18.67 6.74 -10.20
CA ASN A 461 -17.93 5.95 -11.20
C ASN A 461 -16.40 6.13 -11.04
N VAL A 462 -15.92 7.31 -10.63
CA VAL A 462 -14.50 7.59 -10.38
C VAL A 462 -13.97 6.82 -9.17
N GLN A 463 -14.73 6.77 -8.07
CA GLN A 463 -14.38 5.95 -6.90
C GLN A 463 -14.35 4.46 -7.25
N ALA A 464 -15.35 3.98 -8.00
CA ALA A 464 -15.41 2.59 -8.45
C ALA A 464 -14.23 2.22 -9.38
N ALA A 465 -13.76 3.17 -10.20
CA ALA A 465 -12.58 2.98 -11.05
C ALA A 465 -11.31 2.76 -10.22
N ILE A 466 -11.09 3.56 -9.18
CA ILE A 466 -10.00 3.35 -8.23
C ILE A 466 -10.16 1.98 -7.55
N GLY A 467 -11.37 1.66 -7.09
CA GLY A 467 -11.68 0.41 -6.41
C GLY A 467 -11.42 -0.82 -7.28
N LEU A 468 -11.75 -0.76 -8.56
CA LEU A 468 -11.46 -1.83 -9.51
C LEU A 468 -9.96 -2.05 -9.67
N GLY A 469 -9.16 -0.98 -9.82
CA GLY A 469 -7.71 -1.07 -9.89
C GLY A 469 -7.09 -1.69 -8.64
N GLN A 470 -7.62 -1.36 -7.46
CA GLN A 470 -7.22 -1.97 -6.19
C GLN A 470 -7.64 -3.44 -6.10
N LEU A 471 -8.85 -3.78 -6.54
CA LEU A 471 -9.37 -5.15 -6.51
C LEU A 471 -8.52 -6.10 -7.38
N GLU A 472 -8.08 -5.65 -8.54
CA GLU A 472 -7.24 -6.44 -9.46
C GLU A 472 -5.86 -6.79 -8.88
N ARG A 473 -5.49 -6.21 -7.73
CA ARG A 473 -4.26 -6.51 -6.99
C ARG A 473 -4.50 -6.81 -5.50
N VAL A 474 -5.71 -7.17 -5.14
CA VAL A 474 -6.10 -7.31 -3.73
C VAL A 474 -5.26 -8.35 -2.97
N GLU A 475 -4.93 -9.49 -3.59
CA GLU A 475 -4.10 -10.52 -2.94
C GLU A 475 -2.65 -10.03 -2.72
N GLU A 476 -2.09 -9.21 -3.61
CA GLU A 476 -0.80 -8.54 -3.38
C GLU A 476 -0.85 -7.69 -2.10
N LEU A 477 -1.95 -6.95 -1.91
CA LEU A 477 -2.15 -6.11 -0.73
C LEU A 477 -2.35 -6.94 0.55
N VAL A 478 -3.10 -8.04 0.47
CA VAL A 478 -3.28 -8.98 1.59
C VAL A 478 -1.95 -9.58 2.02
N GLU A 479 -1.17 -10.09 1.07
CA GLU A 479 0.13 -10.69 1.36
C GLU A 479 1.13 -9.66 1.91
N ALA A 480 1.07 -8.40 1.47
CA ALA A 480 1.88 -7.33 2.07
C ALA A 480 1.55 -7.13 3.55
N LYS A 481 0.27 -7.13 3.93
CA LYS A 481 -0.16 -7.04 5.34
C LYS A 481 0.33 -8.22 6.17
N ARG A 482 0.12 -9.45 5.67
CA ARG A 482 0.56 -10.67 6.34
C ARG A 482 2.07 -10.71 6.53
N ARG A 483 2.82 -10.29 5.51
CA ARG A 483 4.29 -10.17 5.57
C ARG A 483 4.74 -9.14 6.63
N ILE A 484 4.09 -7.97 6.70
CA ILE A 484 4.37 -6.94 7.71
C ILE A 484 4.11 -7.49 9.13
N PHE A 485 3.00 -8.19 9.33
CA PHE A 485 2.72 -8.87 10.59
C PHE A 485 3.81 -9.88 10.94
N GLY A 486 4.26 -10.71 9.99
CA GLY A 486 5.36 -11.66 10.18
C GLY A 486 6.64 -10.99 10.68
N TRP A 487 7.01 -9.81 10.12
CA TRP A 487 8.16 -9.05 10.59
C TRP A 487 8.00 -8.54 12.03
N TYR A 488 6.79 -8.14 12.43
CA TYR A 488 6.49 -7.79 13.83
C TYR A 488 6.56 -9.01 14.75
N ALA A 489 6.01 -10.15 14.33
CA ALA A 489 6.06 -11.38 15.10
C ALA A 489 7.50 -11.81 15.37
N GLU A 490 8.36 -11.80 14.34
CA GLU A 490 9.79 -12.06 14.50
C GLU A 490 10.49 -11.01 15.40
N GLY A 491 10.19 -9.74 15.16
CA GLY A 491 10.86 -8.61 15.84
C GLY A 491 10.45 -8.42 17.31
N LEU A 492 9.26 -8.86 17.71
CA LEU A 492 8.72 -8.72 19.07
C LEU A 492 8.68 -10.03 19.84
N ASP A 493 9.15 -11.14 19.26
CA ASP A 493 9.20 -12.43 19.93
C ASP A 493 10.00 -12.33 21.24
N GLY A 494 9.45 -12.90 22.33
CA GLY A 494 10.06 -12.90 23.65
C GLY A 494 10.07 -11.53 24.37
N VAL A 495 9.36 -10.50 23.91
CA VAL A 495 9.16 -9.26 24.69
C VAL A 495 8.23 -9.56 25.86
N PRO A 496 8.64 -9.31 27.14
CA PRO A 496 7.83 -9.63 28.29
C PRO A 496 6.51 -8.85 28.33
N HIS A 497 5.44 -9.49 28.79
CA HIS A 497 4.13 -8.87 29.03
C HIS A 497 3.52 -8.18 27.81
N LEU A 498 3.88 -8.65 26.60
CA LEU A 498 3.36 -8.16 25.33
C LEU A 498 2.83 -9.34 24.51
N ARG A 499 1.60 -9.23 24.04
CA ARG A 499 1.00 -10.17 23.06
C ARG A 499 0.63 -9.45 21.77
N LEU A 500 0.87 -10.08 20.63
CA LEU A 500 0.34 -9.65 19.33
C LEU A 500 -1.11 -10.16 19.16
N ASN A 501 -1.92 -9.43 18.38
CA ASN A 501 -3.12 -10.03 17.82
C ASN A 501 -2.70 -11.19 16.91
N HIS A 502 -3.27 -12.36 17.08
CA HIS A 502 -2.87 -13.55 16.35
C HIS A 502 -4.04 -14.17 15.56
N GLU A 503 -3.69 -15.01 14.61
CA GLU A 503 -4.64 -15.75 13.80
C GLU A 503 -5.16 -16.94 14.61
N VAL A 504 -6.49 -17.03 14.79
CA VAL A 504 -7.10 -18.16 15.50
C VAL A 504 -7.29 -19.34 14.55
N ALA A 505 -7.53 -20.53 15.11
CA ALA A 505 -7.68 -21.76 14.33
C ALA A 505 -8.78 -21.62 13.25
N ASN A 506 -8.52 -22.23 12.09
CA ASN A 506 -9.41 -22.25 10.93
C ASN A 506 -9.68 -20.87 10.30
N THR A 507 -8.87 -19.85 10.60
CA THR A 507 -8.98 -18.53 10.00
C THR A 507 -7.76 -18.21 9.16
N ARG A 508 -7.95 -17.32 8.17
CA ARG A 508 -6.90 -16.57 7.50
C ARG A 508 -7.11 -15.09 7.78
N SER A 509 -6.40 -14.56 8.75
CA SER A 509 -6.43 -13.13 9.05
C SER A 509 -5.66 -12.35 7.98
N ILE A 510 -6.12 -11.15 7.64
CA ILE A 510 -5.36 -10.23 6.79
C ILE A 510 -4.49 -9.26 7.58
N TYR A 511 -4.61 -9.25 8.91
CA TYR A 511 -3.88 -8.31 9.79
C TYR A 511 -3.98 -6.87 9.29
N TRP A 512 -5.23 -6.39 9.04
CA TRP A 512 -5.44 -5.00 8.61
C TRP A 512 -4.64 -4.01 9.46
N MET A 513 -4.61 -4.24 10.77
CA MET A 513 -3.70 -3.59 11.72
C MET A 513 -2.96 -4.66 12.51
N THR A 514 -1.63 -4.58 12.58
CA THR A 514 -0.85 -5.28 13.58
C THR A 514 -1.07 -4.57 14.90
N SER A 515 -1.52 -5.32 15.90
CA SER A 515 -1.85 -4.78 17.21
C SER A 515 -1.09 -5.51 18.31
N ILE A 516 -0.68 -4.77 19.33
CA ILE A 516 -0.09 -5.33 20.55
C ILE A 516 -1.02 -5.08 21.73
N TYR A 517 -1.07 -6.03 22.63
CA TYR A 517 -1.76 -5.97 23.90
C TYR A 517 -0.74 -6.01 25.04
N LEU A 518 -0.84 -5.08 25.98
CA LEU A 518 0.01 -5.01 27.17
C LEU A 518 -0.67 -5.75 28.32
N GLU A 519 -0.04 -6.81 28.82
CA GLU A 519 -0.54 -7.61 29.94
C GLU A 519 -0.56 -6.81 31.25
N ASP A 520 -1.29 -7.30 32.26
CA ASP A 520 -1.50 -6.58 33.51
C ASP A 520 -0.20 -6.31 34.27
N GLU A 521 0.79 -7.17 34.11
CA GLU A 521 2.14 -7.06 34.69
C GLU A 521 3.02 -6.00 34.00
N CYS A 522 2.62 -5.52 32.81
CA CYS A 522 3.37 -4.49 32.12
C CYS A 522 3.33 -3.17 32.88
N LYS A 523 4.50 -2.67 33.30
CA LYS A 523 4.65 -1.45 34.10
C LYS A 523 4.33 -0.18 33.29
N LEU A 524 4.49 -0.24 31.97
CA LEU A 524 4.23 0.89 31.08
C LEU A 524 2.78 0.84 30.61
N SER A 525 2.04 1.92 30.79
CA SER A 525 0.68 2.02 30.28
C SER A 525 0.69 2.20 28.75
N ARG A 526 -0.42 1.81 28.10
CA ARG A 526 -0.63 2.04 26.67
C ARG A 526 -0.35 3.48 26.25
N ASP A 527 -0.87 4.46 26.97
CA ASP A 527 -0.76 5.88 26.61
C ASP A 527 0.67 6.40 26.79
N ALA A 528 1.39 5.89 27.81
CA ALA A 528 2.81 6.19 27.99
C ALA A 528 3.65 5.59 26.84
N LEU A 529 3.40 4.33 26.45
CA LEU A 529 4.08 3.69 25.32
C LEU A 529 3.83 4.48 24.02
N ARG A 530 2.59 4.88 23.74
CA ARG A 530 2.27 5.69 22.57
C ARG A 530 3.01 7.01 22.54
N THR A 531 3.06 7.70 23.69
CA THR A 531 3.76 8.98 23.83
C THR A 531 5.25 8.83 23.53
N GLU A 532 5.88 7.78 24.06
CA GLU A 532 7.29 7.51 23.83
C GLU A 532 7.59 7.10 22.38
N LEU A 533 6.72 6.30 21.74
CA LEU A 533 6.85 5.92 20.34
C LEU A 533 6.71 7.14 19.42
N ARG A 534 5.76 8.04 19.72
CA ARG A 534 5.58 9.28 18.93
C ARG A 534 6.81 10.19 18.99
N LYS A 535 7.49 10.31 20.14
CA LYS A 535 8.77 11.03 20.25
C LYS A 535 9.88 10.44 19.37
N ARG A 536 9.73 9.18 18.97
CA ARG A 536 10.64 8.44 18.08
C ARG A 536 10.16 8.38 16.64
N ASN A 537 9.24 9.29 16.24
CA ASN A 537 8.61 9.36 14.92
C ASN A 537 7.86 8.06 14.51
N ILE A 538 7.25 7.38 15.47
CA ILE A 538 6.40 6.22 15.24
C ILE A 538 4.95 6.61 15.57
N ASP A 539 4.10 6.67 14.55
CA ASP A 539 2.67 6.87 14.72
C ASP A 539 2.01 5.57 15.19
N THR A 540 1.08 5.69 16.14
CA THR A 540 0.30 4.55 16.66
C THR A 540 -1.14 5.00 16.89
N ARG A 541 -2.08 4.06 16.87
CA ARG A 541 -3.48 4.34 17.15
C ARG A 541 -3.97 3.46 18.28
N ASP A 542 -4.89 4.01 19.09
CA ASP A 542 -5.59 3.20 20.08
C ASP A 542 -6.37 2.08 19.38
N VAL A 543 -6.43 0.93 20.00
CA VAL A 543 -7.51 -0.02 19.75
C VAL A 543 -8.81 0.65 20.18
N PHE A 544 -9.89 0.38 19.49
CA PHE A 544 -11.17 1.03 19.73
C PHE A 544 -11.56 0.93 21.21
N PRO A 545 -12.02 2.02 21.82
CA PRO A 545 -12.58 1.97 23.18
C PRO A 545 -13.81 1.06 23.22
N ALA A 546 -14.13 0.55 24.40
CA ALA A 546 -15.39 -0.13 24.64
C ALA A 546 -16.56 0.76 24.23
N ILE A 547 -17.34 0.34 23.25
CA ILE A 547 -18.33 1.16 22.57
C ILE A 547 -19.46 1.62 23.49
N SER A 548 -19.82 0.80 24.50
CA SER A 548 -20.85 1.13 25.49
C SER A 548 -20.53 2.38 26.31
N GLN A 549 -19.27 2.80 26.39
CA GLN A 549 -18.81 3.96 27.15
C GLN A 549 -19.14 5.31 26.47
N TYR A 550 -19.48 5.30 25.19
CA TYR A 550 -19.81 6.54 24.50
C TYR A 550 -21.12 7.15 25.04
N PRO A 551 -21.17 8.48 25.22
CA PRO A 551 -22.33 9.16 25.81
C PRO A 551 -23.55 9.26 24.89
N ILE A 552 -23.44 8.78 23.64
CA ILE A 552 -24.43 8.95 22.58
C ILE A 552 -25.57 7.92 22.62
N TRP A 553 -25.44 6.86 23.42
CA TRP A 553 -26.44 5.79 23.43
C TRP A 553 -27.69 6.18 24.20
N PRO A 554 -28.90 5.95 23.63
CA PRO A 554 -30.15 6.30 24.29
C PRO A 554 -30.41 5.44 25.54
N VAL A 555 -29.85 4.24 25.59
CA VAL A 555 -29.90 3.32 26.73
C VAL A 555 -28.48 3.09 27.22
N LYS A 556 -28.20 3.46 28.46
CA LYS A 556 -26.91 3.15 29.09
C LYS A 556 -26.81 1.65 29.37
N GLN A 557 -25.72 1.05 28.97
CA GLN A 557 -25.40 -0.34 29.21
C GLN A 557 -24.09 -0.43 29.99
N ALA A 558 -23.97 -1.44 30.84
CA ALA A 558 -22.72 -1.70 31.55
C ALA A 558 -21.64 -2.13 30.54
N PRO A 559 -20.42 -1.60 30.62
CA PRO A 559 -19.32 -2.02 29.79
C PRO A 559 -19.03 -3.51 29.95
N GLN A 560 -18.73 -4.18 28.84
CA GLN A 560 -18.38 -5.59 28.87
C GLN A 560 -16.91 -5.74 29.24
N PRO A 561 -16.55 -6.69 30.13
CA PRO A 561 -15.22 -6.69 30.78
C PRO A 561 -14.05 -6.94 29.82
N ARG A 562 -14.16 -7.91 28.90
CA ARG A 562 -13.07 -8.22 27.96
C ARG A 562 -12.86 -7.13 26.93
N GLY A 563 -13.95 -6.63 26.32
CA GLY A 563 -13.86 -5.51 25.37
C GLY A 563 -13.29 -4.25 26.01
N THR A 564 -13.67 -3.94 27.26
CA THR A 564 -13.11 -2.81 28.01
C THR A 564 -11.61 -2.98 28.27
N ARG A 565 -11.19 -4.16 28.74
CA ARG A 565 -9.79 -4.45 29.03
C ARG A 565 -8.93 -4.36 27.78
N ILE A 566 -9.35 -4.96 26.67
CA ILE A 566 -8.63 -4.90 25.41
C ILE A 566 -8.54 -3.45 24.90
N GLY A 567 -9.67 -2.73 24.88
CA GLY A 567 -9.73 -1.35 24.41
C GLY A 567 -8.89 -0.36 25.20
N THR A 568 -8.56 -0.66 26.46
CA THR A 568 -7.71 0.21 27.30
C THR A 568 -6.22 -0.15 27.26
N ARG A 569 -5.86 -1.38 26.85
CA ARG A 569 -4.49 -1.90 26.95
C ARG A 569 -3.83 -2.16 25.60
N ALA A 570 -4.60 -2.25 24.52
CA ALA A 570 -4.07 -2.56 23.21
C ALA A 570 -3.83 -1.31 22.34
N ILE A 571 -2.87 -1.43 21.40
CA ILE A 571 -2.42 -0.36 20.52
C ILE A 571 -2.17 -0.93 19.12
N ASN A 572 -2.56 -0.21 18.08
CA ASN A 572 -2.28 -0.52 16.69
C ASN A 572 -0.95 0.09 16.28
N LEU A 573 -0.06 -0.73 15.74
CA LEU A 573 1.26 -0.36 15.24
C LEU A 573 1.18 0.08 13.76
N PRO A 574 2.22 0.74 13.24
CA PRO A 574 2.35 1.00 11.81
C PRO A 574 2.11 -0.26 10.98
N SER A 575 1.15 -0.18 10.06
CA SER A 575 0.68 -1.34 9.28
C SER A 575 0.37 -0.98 7.82
N GLY A 576 0.84 0.16 7.31
CA GLY A 576 0.66 0.55 5.91
C GLY A 576 1.32 -0.47 4.96
N VAL A 577 0.65 -0.84 3.86
CA VAL A 577 1.12 -1.88 2.91
C VAL A 577 2.47 -1.56 2.26
N CYS A 578 2.89 -0.29 2.28
CA CYS A 578 4.18 0.17 1.75
C CYS A 578 5.32 0.16 2.78
N LEU A 579 5.10 -0.35 4.01
CA LEU A 579 6.13 -0.44 5.04
C LEU A 579 7.25 -1.38 4.61
N LYS A 580 8.47 -0.95 4.85
CA LYS A 580 9.69 -1.72 4.62
C LYS A 580 10.10 -2.49 5.88
N ARG A 581 10.83 -3.61 5.71
CA ARG A 581 11.29 -4.46 6.83
C ARG A 581 12.12 -3.67 7.84
N GLU A 582 12.95 -2.74 7.36
CA GLU A 582 13.82 -1.89 8.20
C GLU A 582 13.00 -0.95 9.08
N GLN A 583 11.89 -0.43 8.58
CA GLN A 583 10.99 0.43 9.36
C GLN A 583 10.31 -0.38 10.48
N VAL A 584 9.85 -1.60 10.17
CA VAL A 584 9.27 -2.51 11.17
C VAL A 584 10.32 -2.92 12.20
N ALA A 585 11.55 -3.26 11.76
CA ALA A 585 12.66 -3.58 12.66
C ALA A 585 13.00 -2.41 13.61
N TYR A 586 12.97 -1.17 13.10
CA TYR A 586 13.13 0.03 13.92
C TYR A 586 12.02 0.15 14.97
N VAL A 587 10.75 -0.02 14.59
CA VAL A 587 9.62 0.01 15.52
C VAL A 587 9.79 -1.05 16.62
N CYS A 588 10.13 -2.29 16.24
CA CYS A 588 10.37 -3.38 17.19
C CYS A 588 11.52 -3.05 18.17
N ALA A 589 12.63 -2.50 17.66
CA ALA A 589 13.76 -2.10 18.51
C ALA A 589 13.37 -1.02 19.53
N GLN A 590 12.54 -0.05 19.12
CA GLN A 590 12.05 0.99 20.03
C GLN A 590 11.08 0.42 21.08
N ILE A 591 10.21 -0.51 20.73
CA ILE A 591 9.29 -1.18 21.67
C ILE A 591 10.11 -2.00 22.68
N ARG A 592 11.08 -2.81 22.23
CA ARG A 592 11.98 -3.57 23.12
C ARG A 592 12.75 -2.69 24.09
N ALA A 593 13.21 -1.52 23.65
CA ALA A 593 13.92 -0.56 24.51
C ALA A 593 13.00 0.08 25.58
N LEU A 594 11.71 0.11 25.36
CA LEU A 594 10.70 0.69 26.26
C LEU A 594 10.07 -0.36 27.21
N LEU A 595 10.11 -1.64 26.82
CA LEU A 595 9.56 -2.79 27.55
C LEU A 595 10.71 -3.79 27.82
N PRO A 596 11.64 -3.48 28.73
CA PRO A 596 12.80 -4.33 29.03
C PRO A 596 12.45 -5.60 29.79
#